data_26f5f7e0a310a119c969268ad418f6b2
#
_entry.id   26f5f7e0a310a119c969268ad418f6b2
#
_cell.length_a   1.000
_cell.length_b   1.000
_cell.length_c   1.000
_cell.angle_alpha   90.00
_cell.angle_beta   90.00
_cell.angle_gamma   90.00
#
_symmetry.space_group_name_H-M   'P 1'
#
loop_
_entity.id
_entity.type
_entity.pdbx_description
1 polymer ?
#
loop_
_entity_poly.entity_id
_entity_poly.type
_entity_poly.pdbx_seq_one_letter_code
_entity_poly.pdbx_strand_id
1 'polypeptide(L)'
;MSNIHKFTEHVKITYGKASTDLSDETNDLITSATFVDMENYDLAVAVAHVTNVASGKTITLRLWEATAAAGTGSQSLAISDTFTAEATSDTDVLVAQVRAAALTSGYQYVGFKLSTSDTGDGAEIGGGVILQLRARYPQATAV
;
A
#
# COMPACT_ATOMS: atom_id res chain seq x y z
N MET A 1 4.77 32.31 -18.10
CA MET A 1 3.72 31.62 -17.34
C MET A 1 4.32 30.33 -16.77
N SER A 2 4.33 30.21 -15.47
CA SER A 2 4.72 28.95 -14.85
C SER A 2 3.56 27.97 -14.92
N ASN A 3 3.72 26.89 -15.65
CA ASN A 3 2.79 25.77 -15.61
C ASN A 3 3.06 24.98 -14.33
N ILE A 4 2.58 25.47 -13.20
CA ILE A 4 2.60 24.73 -11.95
C ILE A 4 1.45 23.71 -12.04
N HIS A 5 1.76 22.52 -12.48
CA HIS A 5 0.83 21.41 -12.38
C HIS A 5 0.74 20.99 -10.92
N LYS A 6 -0.47 20.94 -10.40
CA LYS A 6 -0.70 20.43 -9.06
C LYS A 6 -0.36 18.93 -9.05
N PHE A 7 0.26 18.47 -7.97
CA PHE A 7 0.58 17.05 -7.80
C PHE A 7 -0.64 16.15 -8.04
N THR A 8 -1.81 16.55 -7.56
CA THR A 8 -3.08 15.82 -7.71
C THR A 8 -3.62 15.77 -9.14
N GLU A 9 -3.08 16.51 -10.07
CA GLU A 9 -3.42 16.42 -11.51
C GLU A 9 -2.76 15.21 -12.17
N HIS A 10 -1.68 14.71 -11.57
CA HIS A 10 -0.88 13.60 -12.10
C HIS A 10 -0.93 12.35 -11.23
N VAL A 11 -1.36 12.50 -9.99
CA VAL A 11 -1.37 11.44 -8.99
C VAL A 11 -2.73 11.39 -8.31
N LYS A 12 -3.40 10.26 -8.40
CA LYS A 12 -4.58 9.98 -7.59
C LYS A 12 -4.12 9.33 -6.30
N ILE A 13 -4.48 9.93 -5.18
CA ILE A 13 -4.18 9.41 -3.85
C ILE A 13 -5.44 8.73 -3.33
N THR A 14 -5.33 7.46 -3.02
CA THR A 14 -6.41 6.69 -2.41
C THR A 14 -5.99 6.29 -1.00
N TYR A 15 -6.87 6.57 -0.05
CA TYR A 15 -6.71 6.12 1.31
C TYR A 15 -6.68 4.59 1.35
N GLY A 16 -5.63 4.04 1.90
CA GLY A 16 -5.45 2.60 2.02
C GLY A 16 -5.95 2.08 3.36
N LYS A 17 -5.24 2.42 4.43
CA LYS A 17 -5.58 2.00 5.79
C LYS A 17 -5.21 3.09 6.78
N ALA A 18 -6.07 3.35 7.76
CA ALA A 18 -5.73 4.18 8.91
C ALA A 18 -4.60 3.55 9.71
N SER A 19 -3.86 4.39 10.41
CA SER A 19 -2.93 3.88 11.43
C SER A 19 -3.70 3.03 12.43
N THR A 20 -3.27 1.79 12.59
CA THR A 20 -3.90 0.83 13.48
C THR A 20 -2.82 -0.05 14.11
N ASP A 21 -3.14 -0.65 15.23
CA ASP A 21 -2.29 -1.62 15.89
C ASP A 21 -2.20 -2.88 15.01
N LEU A 22 -0.99 -3.28 14.65
CA LEU A 22 -0.74 -4.44 13.80
C LEU A 22 -0.88 -5.75 14.58
N SER A 23 -0.62 -5.74 15.87
CA SER A 23 -0.68 -6.93 16.71
C SER A 23 -2.10 -7.42 16.98
N ASP A 24 -3.10 -6.54 16.86
CA ASP A 24 -4.51 -6.89 17.04
C ASP A 24 -5.15 -7.57 15.81
N GLU A 25 -4.44 -7.59 14.69
CA GLU A 25 -4.97 -8.16 13.45
C GLU A 25 -4.78 -9.68 13.41
N THR A 26 -5.83 -10.42 13.11
CA THR A 26 -5.76 -11.88 12.94
C THR A 26 -4.72 -12.24 11.89
N ASN A 27 -3.72 -13.03 12.26
CA ASN A 27 -2.56 -13.36 11.43
C ASN A 27 -1.66 -12.17 11.09
N ASP A 28 -1.67 -11.12 11.89
CA ASP A 28 -0.80 -9.96 11.75
C ASP A 28 -0.88 -9.28 10.36
N LEU A 29 -2.06 -9.31 9.75
CA LEU A 29 -2.27 -8.78 8.40
C LEU A 29 -3.29 -7.65 8.39
N ILE A 30 -2.84 -6.46 8.04
CA ILE A 30 -3.72 -5.34 7.72
C ILE A 30 -3.89 -5.27 6.20
N THR A 31 -5.12 -5.48 5.74
CA THR A 31 -5.47 -5.32 4.33
C THR A 31 -5.80 -3.85 4.07
N SER A 32 -5.38 -3.31 2.93
CA SER A 32 -5.82 -1.98 2.51
C SER A 32 -7.35 -1.92 2.47
N ALA A 33 -7.91 -0.78 2.86
CA ALA A 33 -9.36 -0.58 2.93
C ALA A 33 -10.02 -0.72 1.55
N THR A 34 -9.28 -0.41 0.49
CA THR A 34 -9.79 -0.44 -0.89
C THR A 34 -8.69 -0.87 -1.84
N PHE A 35 -9.02 -1.77 -2.75
CA PHE A 35 -8.17 -2.07 -3.89
C PHE A 35 -8.46 -1.04 -4.98
N VAL A 36 -7.41 -0.44 -5.56
CA VAL A 36 -7.53 0.61 -6.56
C VAL A 36 -7.56 0.05 -7.97
N ASP A 37 -8.44 0.59 -8.81
CA ASP A 37 -8.60 0.19 -10.20
C ASP A 37 -7.46 0.75 -11.06
N MET A 38 -6.74 -0.14 -11.75
CA MET A 38 -5.62 0.18 -12.61
C MET A 38 -5.98 0.35 -14.09
N GLU A 39 -7.26 0.29 -14.46
CA GLU A 39 -7.69 0.39 -15.85
C GLU A 39 -7.14 1.64 -16.56
N ASN A 40 -7.13 2.77 -15.86
CA ASN A 40 -6.72 4.06 -16.41
C ASN A 40 -5.36 4.55 -15.89
N TYR A 41 -4.61 3.71 -15.20
CA TYR A 41 -3.31 4.07 -14.60
C TYR A 41 -2.24 3.05 -14.98
N ASP A 42 -1.00 3.51 -15.10
CA ASP A 42 0.14 2.64 -15.43
C ASP A 42 0.90 2.15 -14.21
N LEU A 43 0.90 2.92 -13.13
CA LEU A 43 1.70 2.64 -11.93
C LEU A 43 0.88 2.81 -10.66
N ALA A 44 0.93 1.83 -9.78
CA ALA A 44 0.47 1.93 -8.40
C ALA A 44 1.66 1.89 -7.45
N VAL A 45 1.66 2.79 -6.47
CA VAL A 45 2.68 2.86 -5.41
C VAL A 45 1.96 2.82 -4.07
N ALA A 46 2.22 1.79 -3.27
CA ALA A 46 1.80 1.77 -1.87
C ALA A 46 2.89 2.41 -1.01
N VAL A 47 2.49 3.33 -0.16
CA VAL A 47 3.35 3.97 0.83
C VAL A 47 2.73 3.72 2.20
N ALA A 48 3.45 3.02 3.05
CA ALA A 48 3.01 2.71 4.40
C ALA A 48 4.01 3.28 5.42
N HIS A 49 3.51 3.79 6.52
CA HIS A 49 4.31 4.16 7.66
C HIS A 49 4.12 3.12 8.77
N VAL A 50 5.17 2.84 9.49
CA VAL A 50 5.16 1.97 10.67
C VAL A 50 5.89 2.65 11.79
N THR A 51 5.39 2.52 13.00
CA THR A 51 5.98 3.10 14.21
C THR A 51 5.95 2.12 15.35
N ASN A 52 6.78 2.37 16.36
CA ASN A 52 6.83 1.61 17.60
C ASN A 52 7.15 0.12 17.39
N VAL A 53 7.94 -0.20 16.38
CA VAL A 53 8.37 -1.57 16.12
C VAL A 53 9.41 -2.01 17.13
N ALA A 54 9.21 -3.16 17.76
CA ALA A 54 10.13 -3.68 18.76
C ALA A 54 11.44 -4.16 18.12
N SER A 55 12.55 -3.99 18.81
CA SER A 55 13.87 -4.41 18.33
C SER A 55 13.89 -5.87 17.87
N GLY A 56 14.44 -6.10 16.70
CA GLY A 56 14.54 -7.41 16.06
C GLY A 56 13.25 -7.91 15.39
N LYS A 57 12.16 -7.15 15.48
CA LYS A 57 10.91 -7.47 14.78
C LYS A 57 10.90 -6.88 13.38
N THR A 58 10.17 -7.53 12.48
CA THR A 58 10.07 -7.14 11.07
C THR A 58 8.64 -6.77 10.71
N ILE A 59 8.51 -5.71 9.91
CA ILE A 59 7.24 -5.37 9.25
C ILE A 59 7.45 -5.51 7.74
N THR A 60 6.50 -6.12 7.07
CA THR A 60 6.52 -6.30 5.61
C THR A 60 5.30 -5.65 4.99
N LEU A 61 5.54 -4.72 4.07
CA LEU A 61 4.53 -4.22 3.13
C LEU A 61 4.55 -5.12 1.89
N ARG A 62 3.42 -5.73 1.54
CA ARG A 62 3.29 -6.54 0.33
C ARG A 62 2.13 -6.06 -0.52
N LEU A 63 2.36 -5.98 -1.83
CA LEU A 63 1.30 -5.70 -2.78
C LEU A 63 0.47 -6.95 -3.07
N TRP A 64 -0.81 -6.70 -3.31
CA TRP A 64 -1.80 -7.71 -3.68
C TRP A 64 -2.56 -7.23 -4.91
N GLU A 65 -2.96 -8.17 -5.74
CA GLU A 65 -3.87 -7.93 -6.87
C GLU A 65 -5.21 -8.62 -6.61
N ALA A 66 -6.26 -8.09 -7.20
CA ALA A 66 -7.62 -8.60 -7.04
C ALA A 66 -8.43 -8.45 -8.34
N THR A 67 -9.53 -9.20 -8.43
CA THR A 67 -10.47 -9.11 -9.56
C THR A 67 -11.55 -8.05 -9.35
N ALA A 68 -11.68 -7.52 -8.14
CA ALA A 68 -12.65 -6.48 -7.79
C ALA A 68 -12.11 -5.54 -6.70
N ALA A 69 -12.68 -4.34 -6.64
CA ALA A 69 -12.31 -3.30 -5.66
C ALA A 69 -12.44 -3.73 -4.20
N ALA A 70 -13.34 -4.66 -3.90
CA ALA A 70 -13.50 -5.24 -2.57
C ALA A 70 -12.43 -6.27 -2.19
N GLY A 71 -11.45 -6.53 -3.07
CA GLY A 71 -10.41 -7.53 -2.85
C GLY A 71 -10.85 -8.97 -3.14
N THR A 72 -11.96 -9.16 -3.84
CA THR A 72 -12.44 -10.49 -4.25
C THR A 72 -11.38 -11.19 -5.10
N GLY A 73 -11.12 -12.46 -4.79
CA GLY A 73 -10.14 -13.28 -5.50
C GLY A 73 -8.71 -12.77 -5.33
N SER A 74 -8.41 -12.01 -4.28
CA SER A 74 -7.09 -11.42 -4.11
C SER A 74 -5.99 -12.45 -3.95
N GLN A 75 -4.84 -12.16 -4.55
CA GLN A 75 -3.61 -12.93 -4.39
C GLN A 75 -2.41 -12.01 -4.22
N SER A 76 -1.37 -12.50 -3.56
CA SER A 76 -0.15 -11.72 -3.33
C SER A 76 0.69 -11.62 -4.59
N LEU A 77 1.23 -10.43 -4.82
CA LEU A 77 2.32 -10.22 -5.77
C LEU A 77 3.66 -10.51 -5.08
N ALA A 78 4.67 -10.91 -5.89
CA ALA A 78 6.04 -11.10 -5.39
C ALA A 78 6.78 -9.75 -5.22
N ILE A 79 6.05 -8.71 -4.76
CA ILE A 79 6.54 -7.35 -4.60
C ILE A 79 6.30 -6.94 -3.15
N SER A 80 7.37 -6.71 -2.43
CA SER A 80 7.32 -6.33 -1.02
C SER A 80 8.49 -5.43 -0.65
N ASP A 81 8.31 -4.69 0.43
CA ASP A 81 9.36 -3.96 1.14
C ASP A 81 9.32 -4.38 2.61
N THR A 82 10.46 -4.56 3.23
CA THR A 82 10.57 -5.09 4.60
C THR A 82 11.50 -4.22 5.42
N PHE A 83 11.03 -3.84 6.58
CA PHE A 83 11.78 -3.14 7.62
C PHE A 83 12.04 -4.07 8.80
N THR A 84 13.26 -4.07 9.32
CA THR A 84 13.63 -4.76 10.57
C THR A 84 14.10 -3.72 11.57
N ALA A 85 13.44 -3.65 12.71
CA ALA A 85 13.79 -2.70 13.76
C ALA A 85 15.12 -3.05 14.41
N GLU A 86 16.02 -2.06 14.50
CA GLU A 86 17.32 -2.18 15.20
C GLU A 86 17.25 -1.71 16.65
N ALA A 87 16.31 -0.82 16.94
CA ALA A 87 16.09 -0.24 18.27
C ALA A 87 14.66 -0.46 18.75
N THR A 88 14.44 -0.27 20.04
CA THR A 88 13.08 -0.30 20.63
C THR A 88 12.28 0.91 20.14
N SER A 89 11.02 0.67 19.77
CA SER A 89 10.10 1.70 19.25
C SER A 89 10.57 2.36 17.96
N ASP A 90 11.14 1.59 17.07
CA ASP A 90 11.67 2.05 15.81
C ASP A 90 10.54 2.39 14.79
N THR A 91 10.88 3.20 13.80
CA THR A 91 9.92 3.78 12.85
C THR A 91 10.51 3.79 11.44
N ASP A 92 9.70 3.45 10.44
CA ASP A 92 10.11 3.53 9.04
C ASP A 92 8.94 3.82 8.10
N VAL A 93 9.28 4.10 6.84
CA VAL A 93 8.35 4.22 5.71
C VAL A 93 8.69 3.16 4.68
N LEU A 94 7.72 2.31 4.40
CA LEU A 94 7.83 1.23 3.42
C LEU A 94 7.19 1.64 2.11
N VAL A 95 7.81 1.29 0.98
CA VAL A 95 7.34 1.64 -0.36
C VAL A 95 7.41 0.43 -1.28
N ALA A 96 6.29 0.08 -1.90
CA ALA A 96 6.23 -0.95 -2.92
C ALA A 96 5.45 -0.47 -4.13
N GLN A 97 5.88 -0.83 -5.34
CA GLN A 97 5.24 -0.35 -6.57
C GLN A 97 5.06 -1.45 -7.58
N VAL A 98 4.01 -1.33 -8.39
CA VAL A 98 3.72 -2.26 -9.48
C VAL A 98 3.16 -1.52 -10.69
N ARG A 99 3.56 -1.95 -11.89
CA ARG A 99 2.95 -1.49 -13.14
C ARG A 99 1.69 -2.30 -13.45
N ALA A 100 0.69 -1.65 -14.03
CA ALA A 100 -0.53 -2.33 -14.46
C ALA A 100 -0.23 -3.50 -15.44
N ALA A 101 0.77 -3.34 -16.30
CA ALA A 101 1.19 -4.38 -17.24
C ALA A 101 1.81 -5.63 -16.57
N ALA A 102 2.21 -5.54 -15.31
CA ALA A 102 2.77 -6.64 -14.55
C ALA A 102 1.72 -7.43 -13.74
N LEU A 103 0.47 -6.98 -13.75
CA LEU A 103 -0.62 -7.72 -13.11
C LEU A 103 -0.96 -8.99 -13.89
N THR A 104 -1.41 -10.00 -13.15
CA THR A 104 -1.88 -11.25 -13.77
C THR A 104 -3.10 -11.00 -14.67
N SER A 105 -3.18 -11.72 -15.77
CA SER A 105 -4.33 -11.59 -16.68
C SER A 105 -5.64 -11.83 -15.94
N GLY A 106 -6.58 -10.89 -16.07
CA GLY A 106 -7.86 -10.88 -15.36
C GLY A 106 -7.85 -10.17 -14.03
N TYR A 107 -6.69 -9.72 -13.54
CA TYR A 107 -6.56 -8.90 -12.35
C TYR A 107 -6.36 -7.45 -12.74
N GLN A 108 -7.14 -6.57 -12.14
CA GLN A 108 -7.18 -5.15 -12.48
C GLN A 108 -7.00 -4.24 -11.27
N TYR A 109 -7.19 -4.79 -10.09
CA TYR A 109 -7.19 -4.02 -8.84
C TYR A 109 -5.94 -4.31 -8.02
N VAL A 110 -5.37 -3.28 -7.40
CA VAL A 110 -4.17 -3.36 -6.57
C VAL A 110 -4.47 -2.88 -5.16
N GLY A 111 -4.04 -3.63 -4.19
CA GLY A 111 -4.08 -3.28 -2.78
C GLY A 111 -2.77 -3.62 -2.09
N PHE A 112 -2.68 -3.40 -0.78
CA PHE A 112 -1.52 -3.81 0.01
C PHE A 112 -1.94 -4.46 1.32
N LYS A 113 -1.04 -5.23 1.88
CA LYS A 113 -1.14 -5.74 3.25
C LYS A 113 0.16 -5.43 4.00
N LEU A 114 0.01 -5.10 5.27
CA LEU A 114 1.11 -5.03 6.22
C LEU A 114 1.07 -6.28 7.10
N SER A 115 2.22 -6.87 7.36
CA SER A 115 2.35 -7.98 8.30
C SER A 115 3.49 -7.73 9.26
N THR A 116 3.37 -8.21 10.49
CA THR A 116 4.40 -8.13 11.51
C THR A 116 4.91 -9.54 11.88
N SER A 117 6.17 -9.63 12.28
CA SER A 117 6.73 -10.83 12.90
C SER A 117 6.49 -10.89 14.40
N ASP A 118 5.94 -9.82 15.00
CA ASP A 118 5.56 -9.79 16.39
C ASP A 118 4.12 -10.31 16.56
N THR A 119 3.97 -11.45 17.23
CA THR A 119 2.69 -12.10 17.50
C THR A 119 2.24 -11.92 18.95
N GLY A 120 2.94 -11.08 19.70
CA GLY A 120 2.62 -10.74 21.10
C GLY A 120 1.80 -9.46 21.21
N ASP A 121 1.69 -8.97 22.44
CA ASP A 121 1.04 -7.68 22.76
C ASP A 121 1.93 -6.48 22.32
N GLY A 122 2.42 -6.50 21.10
CA GLY A 122 3.17 -5.39 20.51
C GLY A 122 2.26 -4.17 20.35
N ALA A 123 2.88 -3.02 20.28
CA ALA A 123 2.19 -1.76 20.03
C ALA A 123 2.61 -1.16 18.69
N GLU A 124 2.98 -2.02 17.75
CA GLU A 124 3.34 -1.60 16.40
C GLU A 124 2.13 -1.00 15.71
N ILE A 125 2.28 0.20 15.21
CA ILE A 125 1.21 0.92 14.51
C ILE A 125 1.63 1.09 13.05
N GLY A 126 0.75 0.69 12.15
CA GLY A 126 0.97 0.85 10.71
C GLY A 126 -0.27 1.31 9.96
N GLY A 127 -0.04 1.95 8.84
CA GLY A 127 -1.08 2.40 7.94
C GLY A 127 -0.49 2.96 6.67
N GLY A 128 -1.32 3.34 5.69
CA GLY A 128 -0.77 3.86 4.45
C GLY A 128 -1.80 4.24 3.40
N VAL A 129 -1.27 4.66 2.26
CA VAL A 129 -2.02 5.12 1.09
C VAL A 129 -1.54 4.43 -0.17
N ILE A 130 -2.38 4.43 -1.21
CA ILE A 130 -2.01 4.00 -2.55
C ILE A 130 -2.04 5.22 -3.47
N LEU A 131 -0.96 5.41 -4.20
CA LEU A 131 -0.82 6.42 -5.24
C LEU A 131 -0.97 5.74 -6.60
N GLN A 132 -1.86 6.27 -7.44
CA GLN A 132 -1.99 5.86 -8.84
C GLN A 132 -1.42 6.96 -9.73
N LEU A 133 -0.46 6.60 -10.56
CA LEU A 133 0.31 7.52 -11.38
C LEU A 133 0.21 7.16 -12.86
N ARG A 134 0.60 8.13 -13.71
CA ARG A 134 0.67 7.96 -15.15
C ARG A 134 -0.67 7.52 -15.72
N ALA A 135 -1.68 8.38 -15.54
CA ALA A 135 -2.97 8.16 -16.15
C ALA A 135 -2.81 7.87 -17.66
N ARG A 136 -3.38 6.79 -18.12
CA ARG A 136 -3.32 6.37 -19.54
C ARG A 136 -4.11 7.32 -20.45
N TYR A 137 -5.11 7.97 -19.88
CA TYR A 137 -5.95 8.96 -20.55
C TYR A 137 -5.93 10.27 -19.79
N PRO A 138 -6.04 11.43 -20.47
CA PRO A 138 -6.21 12.69 -19.77
C PRO A 138 -7.38 12.58 -18.81
N GLN A 139 -7.11 12.68 -17.52
CA GLN A 139 -8.17 12.75 -16.53
C GLN A 139 -8.87 14.10 -16.74
N ALA A 140 -10.18 14.06 -16.90
CA ALA A 140 -10.96 15.29 -16.85
C ALA A 140 -10.61 15.98 -15.52
N THR A 141 -10.15 17.23 -15.61
CA THR A 141 -9.78 18.02 -14.45
C THR A 141 -10.98 18.03 -13.52
N ALA A 142 -10.90 17.32 -12.40
CA ALA A 142 -11.87 17.51 -11.34
C ALA A 142 -11.68 18.94 -10.83
N VAL A 143 -12.62 19.77 -11.16
CA VAL A 143 -12.66 21.17 -10.73
C VAL A 143 -12.94 21.20 -9.24
#